data_0e7b803f55a60ad644eeb0ead92c05a5
#
_entry.id   0e7b803f55a60ad644eeb0ead92c05a5
#
_cell.length_a   1.000
_cell.length_b   1.000
_cell.length_c   1.000
_cell.angle_alpha   90.00
_cell.angle_beta   90.00
_cell.angle_gamma   90.00
#
_symmetry.space_group_name_H-M   'P 1'
#
loop_
_entity.id
_entity.type
_entity.pdbx_description
1 polymer ?
#
loop_
_entity_poly.entity_id
_entity_poly.type
_entity_poly.pdbx_seq_one_letter_code
_entity_poly.pdbx_strand_id
1 'polypeptide(L)'
;MIKKSLLFLLLFSINFSFSQNTDSLIISKVNTYKLKYKVNCVQDKITDNQGNGFEDLYGTRNFRAILHGVAYRGGGNNYYHRTDKRNNKNPLPMDGLNNLLENGFSTSVYLYRENFEIAPPFLTHKKSEDTLQYYQLGGNSLSSRDSILMLTYNSIVNENIGPVYLHCWNGWHQSGYVSAILLKQFCGYSTEKSLHYWEDCADNWTRGYDRIRDSIRTFVPLEKYKISKEKI
;
A
#
# COMPACT_ATOMS: atom_id res chain seq x y z
N MET A 1 -10.16 5.16 -51.98
CA MET A 1 -9.08 5.54 -51.03
C MET A 1 -9.55 6.26 -49.77
N ILE A 2 -10.79 6.71 -49.67
CA ILE A 2 -11.31 7.52 -48.52
C ILE A 2 -11.65 6.65 -47.29
N LYS A 3 -12.02 5.36 -47.46
CA LYS A 3 -12.42 4.50 -46.34
C LYS A 3 -11.29 4.06 -45.38
N LYS A 4 -10.02 4.04 -45.84
CA LYS A 4 -8.91 3.63 -44.96
C LYS A 4 -8.44 4.75 -43.99
N SER A 5 -8.56 6.01 -44.40
CA SER A 5 -8.20 7.15 -43.54
C SER A 5 -9.19 7.36 -42.41
N LEU A 6 -10.50 7.09 -42.64
CA LEU A 6 -11.52 7.25 -41.63
C LEU A 6 -11.40 6.19 -40.50
N LEU A 7 -11.00 4.96 -40.86
CA LEU A 7 -10.79 3.89 -39.88
C LEU A 7 -9.57 4.15 -38.99
N PHE A 8 -8.51 4.77 -39.52
CA PHE A 8 -7.31 5.11 -38.76
C PHE A 8 -7.57 6.27 -37.76
N LEU A 9 -8.38 7.25 -38.14
CA LEU A 9 -8.81 8.34 -37.24
C LEU A 9 -9.72 7.85 -36.11
N LEU A 10 -10.61 6.88 -36.38
CA LEU A 10 -11.47 6.28 -35.35
C LEU A 10 -10.66 5.47 -34.32
N LEU A 11 -9.65 4.71 -34.77
CA LEU A 11 -8.79 3.94 -33.84
C LEU A 11 -7.94 4.86 -32.96
N PHE A 12 -7.47 6.00 -33.48
CA PHE A 12 -6.70 6.97 -32.72
C PHE A 12 -7.57 7.72 -31.69
N SER A 13 -8.81 8.04 -32.02
CA SER A 13 -9.76 8.71 -31.13
C SER A 13 -10.22 7.77 -29.99
N ILE A 14 -10.38 6.47 -30.24
CA ILE A 14 -10.75 5.49 -29.21
C ILE A 14 -9.62 5.32 -28.19
N ASN A 15 -8.36 5.24 -28.63
CA ASN A 15 -7.23 5.12 -27.71
C ASN A 15 -7.02 6.39 -26.86
N PHE A 16 -7.24 7.56 -27.41
CA PHE A 16 -7.12 8.82 -26.69
C PHE A 16 -8.24 9.00 -25.65
N SER A 17 -9.47 8.63 -26.00
CA SER A 17 -10.61 8.67 -25.07
C SER A 17 -10.47 7.68 -23.92
N PHE A 18 -9.88 6.50 -24.16
CA PHE A 18 -9.68 5.50 -23.13
C PHE A 18 -8.59 5.94 -22.12
N SER A 19 -7.49 6.53 -22.61
CA SER A 19 -6.43 7.07 -21.73
C SER A 19 -6.94 8.21 -20.85
N GLN A 20 -7.67 9.17 -21.38
CA GLN A 20 -8.22 10.30 -20.61
C GLN A 20 -9.21 9.85 -19.53
N ASN A 21 -10.00 8.82 -19.80
CA ASN A 21 -10.98 8.32 -18.84
C ASN A 21 -10.31 7.61 -17.66
N THR A 22 -9.26 6.82 -17.90
CA THR A 22 -8.48 6.12 -16.85
C THR A 22 -7.79 7.10 -15.90
N ASP A 23 -7.16 8.15 -16.42
CA ASP A 23 -6.47 9.16 -15.59
C ASP A 23 -7.46 9.91 -14.69
N SER A 24 -8.67 10.23 -15.20
CA SER A 24 -9.74 10.84 -14.42
C SER A 24 -10.20 9.95 -13.26
N LEU A 25 -10.32 8.63 -13.46
CA LEU A 25 -10.76 7.68 -12.43
C LEU A 25 -9.71 7.48 -11.34
N ILE A 26 -8.43 7.41 -11.69
CA ILE A 26 -7.33 7.33 -10.72
C ILE A 26 -7.27 8.59 -9.86
N ILE A 27 -7.40 9.78 -10.45
CA ILE A 27 -7.45 11.05 -9.72
C ILE A 27 -8.66 11.08 -8.77
N SER A 28 -9.82 10.61 -9.21
CA SER A 28 -11.03 10.50 -8.38
C SER A 28 -10.80 9.58 -7.18
N LYS A 29 -10.19 8.40 -7.40
CA LYS A 29 -9.82 7.45 -6.35
C LYS A 29 -8.88 8.08 -5.32
N VAL A 30 -7.80 8.73 -5.77
CA VAL A 30 -6.85 9.43 -4.90
C VAL A 30 -7.54 10.50 -4.05
N ASN A 31 -8.39 11.33 -4.65
CA ASN A 31 -9.13 12.39 -3.97
C ASN A 31 -10.11 11.82 -2.93
N THR A 32 -10.82 10.74 -3.26
CA THR A 32 -11.73 10.05 -2.34
C THR A 32 -11.01 9.63 -1.06
N TYR A 33 -9.86 8.96 -1.17
CA TYR A 33 -9.09 8.50 -0.01
C TYR A 33 -8.40 9.66 0.74
N LYS A 34 -8.00 10.71 0.03
CA LYS A 34 -7.45 11.92 0.65
C LYS A 34 -8.48 12.64 1.52
N LEU A 35 -9.69 12.78 1.02
CA LEU A 35 -10.81 13.36 1.76
C LEU A 35 -11.24 12.48 2.93
N LYS A 36 -11.24 11.16 2.74
CA LYS A 36 -11.61 10.18 3.76
C LYS A 36 -10.69 10.23 4.97
N TYR A 37 -9.39 10.19 4.76
CA TYR A 37 -8.42 10.08 5.86
C TYR A 37 -7.86 11.43 6.34
N LYS A 38 -8.04 12.51 5.58
CA LYS A 38 -7.67 13.89 5.94
C LYS A 38 -6.22 14.06 6.41
N VAL A 39 -5.29 13.28 5.84
CA VAL A 39 -3.86 13.43 6.09
C VAL A 39 -3.17 14.00 4.83
N ASN A 40 -2.20 14.86 5.03
CA ASN A 40 -1.51 15.57 3.94
C ASN A 40 -0.06 15.13 3.77
N CYS A 41 0.52 14.55 4.82
CA CYS A 41 1.92 14.13 4.82
C CYS A 41 2.01 12.61 4.95
N VAL A 42 3.00 12.01 4.29
CA VAL A 42 3.25 10.55 4.35
C VAL A 42 3.73 10.08 5.74
N GLN A 43 4.14 11.03 6.60
CA GLN A 43 4.48 10.77 8.00
C GLN A 43 3.27 10.78 8.94
N ASP A 44 2.14 11.40 8.51
CA ASP A 44 0.96 11.55 9.36
C ASP A 44 0.34 10.20 9.69
N LYS A 45 0.01 9.98 10.96
CA LYS A 45 -0.68 8.78 11.43
C LYS A 45 -2.18 8.94 11.33
N ILE A 46 -2.84 8.03 10.63
CA ILE A 46 -4.30 7.88 10.59
C ILE A 46 -4.79 7.12 11.82
N THR A 47 -4.03 6.09 12.25
CA THR A 47 -4.15 5.49 13.58
C THR A 47 -2.83 5.58 14.32
N ASP A 48 -2.88 5.80 15.62
CA ASP A 48 -1.69 5.92 16.47
C ASP A 48 -1.02 4.57 16.79
N ASN A 49 -0.02 4.59 17.67
CA ASN A 49 0.69 3.38 18.08
C ASN A 49 -0.18 2.41 18.89
N GLN A 50 -1.28 2.84 19.46
CA GLN A 50 -2.23 2.02 20.21
C GLN A 50 -3.44 1.58 19.35
N GLY A 51 -3.51 2.05 18.11
CA GLY A 51 -4.60 1.76 17.18
C GLY A 51 -5.82 2.68 17.36
N ASN A 52 -5.65 3.82 18.06
CA ASN A 52 -6.68 4.85 18.15
C ASN A 52 -6.58 5.82 16.96
N GLY A 53 -7.67 6.53 16.69
CA GLY A 53 -7.76 7.50 15.60
C GLY A 53 -8.98 7.23 14.72
N PHE A 54 -8.76 6.84 13.48
CA PHE A 54 -9.84 6.54 12.56
C PHE A 54 -10.46 5.16 12.87
N GLU A 55 -11.65 5.14 13.50
CA GLU A 55 -12.26 3.93 14.05
C GLU A 55 -12.53 2.85 12.98
N ASP A 56 -12.88 3.24 11.75
CA ASP A 56 -13.08 2.29 10.66
C ASP A 56 -11.80 1.55 10.21
N LEU A 57 -10.64 1.88 10.80
CA LEU A 57 -9.38 1.16 10.63
C LEU A 57 -8.95 0.43 11.90
N TYR A 58 -9.85 0.26 12.88
CA TYR A 58 -9.57 -0.50 14.09
C TYR A 58 -9.04 -1.91 13.76
N GLY A 59 -8.12 -2.43 14.56
CA GLY A 59 -7.35 -3.65 14.25
C GLY A 59 -6.03 -3.38 13.54
N THR A 60 -5.82 -2.14 13.03
CA THR A 60 -4.53 -1.64 12.56
C THR A 60 -3.90 -0.68 13.57
N ARG A 61 -2.61 -0.37 13.42
CA ARG A 61 -1.88 0.62 14.23
C ARG A 61 -0.79 1.28 13.42
N ASN A 62 -0.39 2.49 13.82
CA ASN A 62 0.60 3.29 13.08
C ASN A 62 0.29 3.38 11.58
N PHE A 63 -0.99 3.44 11.25
CA PHE A 63 -1.48 3.44 9.87
C PHE A 63 -1.14 4.78 9.19
N ARG A 64 -0.52 4.73 8.02
CA ARG A 64 -0.13 5.89 7.22
C ARG A 64 -0.39 5.67 5.74
N ALA A 65 -0.68 6.74 5.02
CA ALA A 65 -0.69 6.71 3.56
C ALA A 65 0.74 6.75 3.02
N ILE A 66 1.04 5.91 2.02
CA ILE A 66 2.24 6.02 1.17
C ILE A 66 1.84 6.77 -0.10
N LEU A 67 0.78 6.30 -0.75
CA LEU A 67 0.14 6.84 -1.95
C LEU A 67 -1.36 6.75 -1.73
N HIS A 68 -2.05 7.88 -1.64
CA HIS A 68 -3.49 7.89 -1.39
C HIS A 68 -4.26 7.06 -2.42
N GLY A 69 -5.17 6.23 -1.96
CA GLY A 69 -5.98 5.34 -2.80
C GLY A 69 -5.21 4.15 -3.42
N VAL A 70 -3.89 4.05 -3.20
CA VAL A 70 -3.03 3.04 -3.82
C VAL A 70 -2.32 2.16 -2.79
N ALA A 71 -1.57 2.76 -1.86
CA ALA A 71 -0.78 2.01 -0.91
C ALA A 71 -0.73 2.68 0.46
N TYR A 72 -0.85 1.86 1.50
CA TYR A 72 -0.83 2.24 2.90
C TYR A 72 0.07 1.30 3.69
N ARG A 73 0.51 1.75 4.84
CA ARG A 73 1.38 0.95 5.71
C ARG A 73 0.96 1.03 7.17
N GLY A 74 1.40 0.06 7.96
CA GLY A 74 1.19 0.08 9.41
C GLY A 74 1.62 -1.21 10.09
N GLY A 75 0.97 -1.51 11.20
CA GLY A 75 1.09 -2.74 11.97
C GLY A 75 -0.25 -3.37 12.28
N GLY A 76 -0.25 -4.60 12.77
CA GLY A 76 -1.43 -5.24 13.35
C GLY A 76 -1.61 -4.79 14.80
N ASN A 77 -2.81 -4.35 15.16
CA ASN A 77 -3.12 -3.96 16.54
C ASN A 77 -3.41 -5.20 17.40
N ASN A 78 -2.41 -6.02 17.64
CA ASN A 78 -2.53 -7.21 18.47
C ASN A 78 -2.35 -6.91 19.96
N TYR A 79 -1.34 -6.10 20.31
CA TYR A 79 -0.96 -5.85 21.69
C TYR A 79 -1.95 -4.95 22.45
N TYR A 80 -2.47 -3.93 21.78
CA TYR A 80 -3.43 -2.98 22.35
C TYR A 80 -4.88 -3.28 21.94
N HIS A 81 -5.13 -4.46 21.37
CA HIS A 81 -6.47 -4.85 20.94
C HIS A 81 -7.44 -4.84 22.12
N ARG A 82 -8.66 -4.33 21.92
CA ARG A 82 -9.64 -4.09 23.00
C ARG A 82 -10.17 -5.40 23.61
N THR A 83 -10.40 -6.40 22.76
CA THR A 83 -11.07 -7.66 23.15
C THR A 83 -10.20 -8.91 22.96
N ASP A 84 -9.26 -8.91 22.00
CA ASP A 84 -8.40 -10.06 21.67
C ASP A 84 -6.92 -9.65 21.71
N LYS A 85 -6.42 -9.38 22.92
CA LYS A 85 -5.00 -9.04 23.13
C LYS A 85 -4.12 -10.24 22.85
N ARG A 86 -3.18 -10.06 21.91
CA ARG A 86 -2.17 -11.05 21.54
C ARG A 86 -0.78 -10.42 21.58
N ASN A 87 0.27 -11.20 21.46
CA ASN A 87 1.58 -10.63 21.22
C ASN A 87 1.67 -10.06 19.78
N ASN A 88 2.63 -9.18 19.53
CA ASN A 88 2.78 -8.54 18.22
C ASN A 88 3.11 -9.50 17.07
N LYS A 89 3.64 -10.70 17.36
CA LYS A 89 4.07 -11.70 16.37
C LYS A 89 2.90 -12.46 15.75
N ASN A 90 1.86 -11.74 15.38
CA ASN A 90 0.66 -12.29 14.75
C ASN A 90 0.30 -11.48 13.51
N PRO A 91 -0.40 -12.10 12.54
CA PRO A 91 -1.04 -11.37 11.45
C PRO A 91 -2.14 -10.43 11.99
N LEU A 92 -2.78 -9.68 11.12
CA LEU A 92 -3.88 -8.80 11.50
C LEU A 92 -4.97 -9.55 12.25
N PRO A 93 -5.59 -8.95 13.28
CA PRO A 93 -6.83 -9.45 13.83
C PRO A 93 -7.96 -9.39 12.80
N MET A 94 -9.00 -10.22 12.99
CA MET A 94 -10.09 -10.34 12.00
C MET A 94 -10.87 -9.05 11.78
N ASP A 95 -11.09 -8.25 12.81
CA ASP A 95 -11.72 -6.94 12.65
C ASP A 95 -10.83 -5.97 11.83
N GLY A 96 -9.52 -6.03 11.98
CA GLY A 96 -8.61 -5.26 11.14
C GLY A 96 -8.71 -5.65 9.65
N LEU A 97 -8.83 -6.94 9.35
CA LEU A 97 -9.03 -7.42 7.97
C LEU A 97 -10.41 -7.01 7.43
N ASN A 98 -11.48 -7.18 8.22
CA ASN A 98 -12.82 -6.77 7.83
C ASN A 98 -12.89 -5.26 7.59
N ASN A 99 -12.32 -4.45 8.47
CA ASN A 99 -12.28 -3.01 8.31
C ASN A 99 -11.51 -2.56 7.07
N LEU A 100 -10.41 -3.22 6.72
CA LEU A 100 -9.72 -2.95 5.46
C LEU A 100 -10.62 -3.24 4.26
N LEU A 101 -11.30 -4.39 4.26
CA LEU A 101 -12.24 -4.77 3.20
C LEU A 101 -13.38 -3.74 3.06
N GLU A 102 -14.03 -3.36 4.16
CA GLU A 102 -15.09 -2.33 4.19
C GLU A 102 -14.58 -0.95 3.73
N ASN A 103 -13.30 -0.67 3.90
CA ASN A 103 -12.64 0.53 3.41
C ASN A 103 -12.19 0.44 1.94
N GLY A 104 -12.52 -0.64 1.23
CA GLY A 104 -12.26 -0.83 -0.19
C GLY A 104 -10.83 -1.28 -0.51
N PHE A 105 -10.08 -1.80 0.47
CA PHE A 105 -8.78 -2.41 0.20
C PHE A 105 -8.95 -3.76 -0.51
N SER A 106 -8.18 -3.99 -1.55
CA SER A 106 -8.18 -5.27 -2.27
C SER A 106 -7.06 -6.21 -1.85
N THR A 107 -6.05 -5.69 -1.16
CA THR A 107 -4.87 -6.47 -0.79
C THR A 107 -4.33 -6.05 0.57
N SER A 108 -4.02 -7.04 1.42
CA SER A 108 -3.19 -6.88 2.61
C SER A 108 -1.96 -7.76 2.52
N VAL A 109 -0.80 -7.28 3.00
CA VAL A 109 0.47 -8.01 2.96
C VAL A 109 1.11 -8.02 4.34
N TYR A 110 1.28 -9.21 4.90
CA TYR A 110 2.03 -9.46 6.13
C TYR A 110 3.51 -9.67 5.81
N LEU A 111 4.36 -8.80 6.33
CA LEU A 111 5.79 -8.71 5.99
C LEU A 111 6.69 -9.58 6.86
N TYR A 112 6.13 -10.46 7.68
CA TYR A 112 6.83 -11.42 8.52
C TYR A 112 6.46 -12.87 8.19
N ARG A 113 7.15 -13.84 8.79
CA ARG A 113 7.00 -15.27 8.48
C ARG A 113 6.37 -16.08 9.63
N GLU A 114 5.98 -15.42 10.74
CA GLU A 114 5.45 -16.09 11.92
C GLU A 114 3.94 -16.11 11.94
N ASN A 115 3.33 -17.21 12.36
CA ASN A 115 1.91 -17.39 12.68
C ASN A 115 0.93 -17.08 11.52
N PHE A 116 1.36 -17.09 10.27
CA PHE A 116 0.46 -16.76 9.15
C PHE A 116 -0.49 -17.90 8.80
N GLU A 117 -0.20 -19.11 9.21
CA GLU A 117 -1.05 -20.31 9.04
C GLU A 117 -2.42 -20.18 9.71
N ILE A 118 -2.57 -19.27 10.68
CA ILE A 118 -3.84 -18.98 11.34
C ILE A 118 -4.65 -17.90 10.63
N ALA A 119 -4.10 -17.24 9.63
CA ALA A 119 -4.75 -16.16 8.89
C ALA A 119 -5.57 -16.69 7.71
N PRO A 120 -6.73 -16.09 7.40
CA PRO A 120 -7.45 -16.43 6.18
C PRO A 120 -6.65 -15.94 4.97
N PRO A 121 -6.59 -16.68 3.86
CA PRO A 121 -5.90 -16.25 2.64
C PRO A 121 -6.62 -15.09 1.93
N PHE A 122 -7.92 -14.97 2.14
CA PHE A 122 -8.75 -13.88 1.62
C PHE A 122 -10.04 -13.70 2.45
N LEU A 123 -10.68 -12.56 2.29
CA LEU A 123 -12.03 -12.28 2.78
C LEU A 123 -12.87 -11.77 1.61
N THR A 124 -14.17 -12.10 1.62
CA THR A 124 -15.13 -11.59 0.64
C THR A 124 -16.21 -10.78 1.35
N HIS A 125 -16.49 -9.59 0.85
CA HIS A 125 -17.55 -8.74 1.38
C HIS A 125 -18.92 -9.31 1.02
N LYS A 126 -19.79 -9.44 2.02
CA LYS A 126 -21.08 -10.16 1.88
C LYS A 126 -22.06 -9.54 0.88
N LYS A 127 -21.96 -8.23 0.61
CA LYS A 127 -22.94 -7.50 -0.20
C LYS A 127 -22.38 -7.10 -1.58
N SER A 128 -21.12 -6.66 -1.65
CA SER A 128 -20.51 -6.15 -2.88
C SER A 128 -19.70 -7.21 -3.65
N GLU A 129 -19.49 -8.40 -3.06
CA GLU A 129 -18.62 -9.46 -3.59
C GLU A 129 -17.14 -9.05 -3.72
N ASP A 130 -16.76 -7.84 -3.29
CA ASP A 130 -15.37 -7.41 -3.24
C ASP A 130 -14.52 -8.36 -2.39
N THR A 131 -13.27 -8.54 -2.77
CA THR A 131 -12.36 -9.47 -2.08
C THR A 131 -11.10 -8.77 -1.64
N LEU A 132 -10.73 -8.99 -0.37
CA LEU A 132 -9.42 -8.64 0.17
C LEU A 132 -8.52 -9.89 0.13
N GLN A 133 -7.49 -9.88 -0.70
CA GLN A 133 -6.44 -10.91 -0.69
C GLN A 133 -5.46 -10.65 0.45
N TYR A 134 -5.06 -11.69 1.18
CA TYR A 134 -4.12 -11.56 2.27
C TYR A 134 -2.90 -12.45 2.04
N TYR A 135 -1.75 -11.81 1.79
CA TYR A 135 -0.49 -12.47 1.45
C TYR A 135 0.52 -12.41 2.59
N GLN A 136 1.37 -13.44 2.66
CA GLN A 136 2.60 -13.41 3.46
C GLN A 136 3.79 -13.21 2.51
N LEU A 137 4.43 -12.03 2.58
CA LEU A 137 5.60 -11.69 1.76
C LEU A 137 6.68 -11.08 2.65
N GLY A 138 7.74 -11.82 2.93
CA GLY A 138 8.84 -11.32 3.77
C GLY A 138 9.54 -10.10 3.14
N GLY A 139 9.46 -8.94 3.76
CA GLY A 139 9.93 -7.67 3.20
C GLY A 139 11.40 -7.63 2.77
N ASN A 140 12.26 -8.49 3.33
CA ASN A 140 13.70 -8.51 3.05
C ASN A 140 14.11 -9.41 1.86
N SER A 141 13.21 -10.22 1.27
CA SER A 141 13.56 -11.05 0.13
C SER A 141 13.37 -10.28 -1.19
N LEU A 142 14.25 -10.53 -2.17
CA LEU A 142 14.18 -9.89 -3.48
C LEU A 142 12.88 -10.26 -4.23
N SER A 143 12.46 -11.53 -4.16
CA SER A 143 11.22 -12.00 -4.79
C SER A 143 9.99 -11.37 -4.15
N SER A 144 9.91 -11.30 -2.83
CA SER A 144 8.81 -10.65 -2.13
C SER A 144 8.74 -9.16 -2.42
N ARG A 145 9.89 -8.48 -2.52
CA ARG A 145 9.95 -7.07 -2.90
C ARG A 145 9.39 -6.85 -4.30
N ASP A 146 9.74 -7.69 -5.26
CA ASP A 146 9.20 -7.63 -6.63
C ASP A 146 7.68 -7.82 -6.64
N SER A 147 7.17 -8.80 -5.89
CA SER A 147 5.73 -9.03 -5.74
C SER A 147 5.01 -7.82 -5.13
N ILE A 148 5.58 -7.18 -4.11
CA ILE A 148 4.99 -5.98 -3.49
C ILE A 148 4.97 -4.80 -4.47
N LEU A 149 6.04 -4.61 -5.24
CA LEU A 149 6.09 -3.59 -6.29
C LEU A 149 5.02 -3.85 -7.35
N MET A 150 4.84 -5.10 -7.77
CA MET A 150 3.81 -5.50 -8.73
C MET A 150 2.39 -5.24 -8.20
N LEU A 151 2.09 -5.62 -6.96
CA LEU A 151 0.78 -5.38 -6.35
C LEU A 151 0.47 -3.88 -6.28
N THR A 152 1.45 -3.07 -5.88
CA THR A 152 1.31 -1.62 -5.82
C THR A 152 1.15 -1.01 -7.22
N TYR A 153 1.96 -1.45 -8.20
CA TYR A 153 1.85 -1.02 -9.59
C TYR A 153 0.46 -1.31 -10.16
N ASN A 154 -0.07 -2.51 -9.92
CA ASN A 154 -1.41 -2.89 -10.38
C ASN A 154 -2.50 -1.99 -9.78
N SER A 155 -2.38 -1.61 -8.50
CA SER A 155 -3.31 -0.65 -7.88
C SER A 155 -3.17 0.78 -8.43
N ILE A 156 -2.01 1.14 -9.03
CA ILE A 156 -1.84 2.43 -9.73
C ILE A 156 -2.49 2.39 -11.10
N VAL A 157 -2.25 1.32 -11.88
CA VAL A 157 -2.62 1.30 -13.30
C VAL A 157 -4.02 0.76 -13.57
N ASN A 158 -4.69 0.21 -12.56
CA ASN A 158 -6.04 -0.32 -12.65
C ASN A 158 -6.92 0.26 -11.54
N GLU A 159 -7.85 1.13 -11.91
CA GLU A 159 -8.78 1.80 -11.00
C GLU A 159 -9.71 0.84 -10.26
N ASN A 160 -9.98 -0.33 -10.80
CA ASN A 160 -10.83 -1.35 -10.18
C ASN A 160 -10.11 -2.14 -9.08
N ILE A 161 -8.78 -2.02 -8.98
CA ILE A 161 -8.01 -2.62 -7.89
C ILE A 161 -7.93 -1.64 -6.73
N GLY A 162 -8.47 -2.02 -5.57
CA GLY A 162 -8.40 -1.25 -4.35
C GLY A 162 -6.97 -1.07 -3.82
N PRO A 163 -6.79 -0.27 -2.75
CA PRO A 163 -5.47 -0.05 -2.17
C PRO A 163 -4.84 -1.32 -1.59
N VAL A 164 -3.51 -1.27 -1.46
CA VAL A 164 -2.69 -2.30 -0.80
C VAL A 164 -2.34 -1.82 0.62
N TYR A 165 -2.55 -2.67 1.63
CA TYR A 165 -2.07 -2.43 3.00
C TYR A 165 -0.84 -3.30 3.30
N LEU A 166 0.29 -2.67 3.59
CA LEU A 166 1.56 -3.31 3.88
C LEU A 166 1.84 -3.24 5.38
N HIS A 167 1.86 -4.37 6.08
CA HIS A 167 2.00 -4.32 7.52
C HIS A 167 3.05 -5.29 8.08
N CYS A 168 3.66 -4.86 9.16
CA CYS A 168 4.47 -5.70 10.05
C CYS A 168 3.81 -5.76 11.43
N TRP A 169 4.59 -6.04 12.49
CA TRP A 169 4.03 -6.10 13.84
C TRP A 169 3.59 -4.73 14.35
N ASN A 170 4.54 -3.78 14.42
CA ASN A 170 4.28 -2.45 15.01
C ASN A 170 4.03 -1.35 13.97
N GLY A 171 4.25 -1.62 12.69
CA GLY A 171 4.19 -0.59 11.67
C GLY A 171 5.44 0.30 11.61
N TRP A 172 6.61 -0.17 12.06
CA TRP A 172 7.85 0.61 12.10
C TRP A 172 8.86 0.17 11.03
N HIS A 173 9.51 -0.99 11.24
CA HIS A 173 10.72 -1.36 10.50
C HIS A 173 10.43 -1.91 9.10
N GLN A 174 9.78 -3.08 9.00
CA GLN A 174 9.57 -3.74 7.71
C GLN A 174 8.58 -2.98 6.83
N SER A 175 7.45 -2.56 7.38
CA SER A 175 6.50 -1.75 6.62
C SER A 175 7.08 -0.39 6.26
N GLY A 176 7.91 0.22 7.13
CA GLY A 176 8.65 1.44 6.84
C GLY A 176 9.66 1.28 5.70
N TYR A 177 10.45 0.19 5.75
CA TYR A 177 11.40 -0.16 4.70
C TYR A 177 10.73 -0.29 3.33
N VAL A 178 9.68 -1.12 3.27
CA VAL A 178 8.95 -1.33 2.01
C VAL A 178 8.36 -0.02 1.50
N SER A 179 7.82 0.83 2.39
CA SER A 179 7.28 2.13 2.02
C SER A 179 8.35 3.07 1.44
N ALA A 180 9.55 3.09 2.04
CA ALA A 180 10.69 3.86 1.51
C ALA A 180 11.06 3.40 0.08
N ILE A 181 11.01 2.09 -0.18
CA ILE A 181 11.20 1.53 -1.52
C ILE A 181 10.11 1.97 -2.49
N LEU A 182 8.83 1.94 -2.08
CA LEU A 182 7.71 2.40 -2.92
C LEU A 182 7.82 3.90 -3.25
N LEU A 183 8.22 4.73 -2.30
CA LEU A 183 8.45 6.16 -2.51
C LEU A 183 9.61 6.42 -3.48
N LYS A 184 10.69 5.62 -3.44
CA LYS A 184 11.76 5.67 -4.46
C LYS A 184 11.23 5.24 -5.83
N GLN A 185 10.47 4.15 -5.91
CA GLN A 185 9.99 3.58 -7.16
C GLN A 185 8.98 4.48 -7.87
N PHE A 186 7.98 4.98 -7.14
CA PHE A 186 6.80 5.61 -7.72
C PHE A 186 6.75 7.13 -7.53
N CYS A 187 7.45 7.68 -6.53
CA CYS A 187 7.43 9.11 -6.22
C CYS A 187 8.77 9.84 -6.49
N GLY A 188 9.78 9.14 -7.01
CA GLY A 188 11.08 9.73 -7.30
C GLY A 188 11.84 10.23 -6.06
N TYR A 189 11.60 9.65 -4.88
CA TYR A 189 12.36 10.02 -3.68
C TYR A 189 13.84 9.69 -3.86
N SER A 190 14.71 10.64 -3.47
CA SER A 190 16.13 10.36 -3.36
C SER A 190 16.40 9.31 -2.27
N THR A 191 17.60 8.76 -2.25
CA THR A 191 18.04 7.84 -1.19
C THR A 191 17.96 8.48 0.18
N GLU A 192 18.43 9.72 0.31
CA GLU A 192 18.44 10.50 1.56
C GLU A 192 17.00 10.73 2.05
N LYS A 193 16.11 11.19 1.16
CA LYS A 193 14.71 11.44 1.51
C LYS A 193 14.00 10.16 1.95
N SER A 194 14.32 9.02 1.34
CA SER A 194 13.75 7.72 1.69
C SER A 194 14.27 7.18 3.03
N LEU A 195 15.54 7.44 3.35
CA LEU A 195 16.13 7.12 4.66
C LEU A 195 15.49 7.96 5.76
N HIS A 196 15.39 9.27 5.58
CA HIS A 196 14.73 10.17 6.53
C HIS A 196 13.28 9.75 6.77
N TYR A 197 12.52 9.46 5.69
CA TYR A 197 11.16 8.95 5.83
C TYR A 197 11.09 7.69 6.70
N TRP A 198 11.98 6.72 6.48
CA TRP A 198 12.01 5.50 7.28
C TRP A 198 12.33 5.78 8.74
N GLU A 199 13.31 6.65 9.01
CA GLU A 199 13.75 7.04 10.35
C GLU A 199 12.66 7.79 11.12
N ASP A 200 12.03 8.78 10.50
CA ASP A 200 10.93 9.57 11.06
C ASP A 200 9.72 8.70 11.41
N CYS A 201 9.44 7.69 10.58
CA CYS A 201 8.29 6.82 10.77
C CYS A 201 8.54 5.57 11.63
N ALA A 202 9.73 5.42 12.20
CA ALA A 202 10.08 4.30 13.08
C ALA A 202 9.89 4.61 14.58
N ASP A 203 9.29 5.76 14.93
CA ASP A 203 9.00 6.19 16.31
C ASP A 203 10.23 6.07 17.23
N ASN A 204 11.43 6.50 16.78
CA ASN A 204 12.74 6.42 17.43
C ASN A 204 13.33 5.00 17.58
N TRP A 205 12.70 3.98 17.04
CA TRP A 205 13.20 2.59 17.09
C TRP A 205 14.08 2.26 15.88
N THR A 206 15.18 2.99 15.69
CA THR A 206 16.04 2.86 14.49
C THR A 206 17.40 2.20 14.78
N ARG A 207 17.77 2.04 16.05
CA ARG A 207 19.06 1.45 16.45
C ARG A 207 19.16 -0.03 16.09
N GLY A 208 20.26 -0.43 15.46
CA GLY A 208 20.52 -1.83 15.10
C GLY A 208 19.89 -2.29 13.79
N TYR A 209 19.33 -1.37 13.00
CA TYR A 209 18.67 -1.68 11.72
C TYR A 209 19.48 -1.25 10.50
N ASP A 210 20.81 -1.37 10.53
CA ASP A 210 21.69 -0.96 9.43
C ASP A 210 21.39 -1.71 8.13
N ARG A 211 21.01 -2.99 8.21
CA ARG A 211 20.57 -3.77 7.04
C ARG A 211 19.37 -3.13 6.31
N ILE A 212 18.46 -2.50 7.02
CA ILE A 212 17.33 -1.76 6.40
C ILE A 212 17.87 -0.52 5.70
N ARG A 213 18.73 0.25 6.36
CA ARG A 213 19.36 1.43 5.75
C ARG A 213 20.11 1.07 4.48
N ASP A 214 20.91 0.01 4.51
CA ASP A 214 21.66 -0.46 3.35
C ASP A 214 20.74 -0.93 2.22
N SER A 215 19.66 -1.62 2.56
CA SER A 215 18.64 -2.04 1.58
C SER A 215 17.94 -0.85 0.91
N ILE A 216 17.68 0.24 1.65
CA ILE A 216 17.15 1.49 1.08
C ILE A 216 18.19 2.18 0.19
N ARG A 217 19.46 2.25 0.62
CA ARG A 217 20.57 2.85 -0.12
C ARG A 217 20.80 2.16 -1.46
N THR A 218 20.81 0.84 -1.45
CA THR A 218 21.14 0.02 -2.62
C THR A 218 19.97 -0.23 -3.57
N PHE A 219 18.75 0.12 -3.17
CA PHE A 219 17.61 -0.04 -4.05
C PHE A 219 17.66 0.94 -5.22
N VAL A 220 17.57 0.39 -6.44
CA VAL A 220 17.41 1.14 -7.69
C VAL A 220 16.01 0.88 -8.23
N PRO A 221 15.25 1.92 -8.63
CA PRO A 221 13.94 1.77 -9.24
C PRO A 221 13.97 0.85 -10.46
N LEU A 222 12.97 -0.02 -10.58
CA LEU A 222 12.88 -1.02 -11.64
C LEU A 222 12.09 -0.45 -12.83
N GLU A 223 12.70 -0.45 -14.01
CA GLU A 223 12.08 0.08 -15.24
C GLU A 223 10.74 -0.58 -15.59
N LYS A 224 10.57 -1.87 -15.30
CA LYS A 224 9.31 -2.59 -15.58
C LYS A 224 8.10 -2.08 -14.79
N TYR A 225 8.30 -1.31 -13.72
CA TYR A 225 7.25 -0.67 -12.92
C TYR A 225 7.26 0.85 -13.04
N LYS A 226 7.91 1.39 -14.05
CA LYS A 226 7.92 2.82 -14.30
C LYS A 226 6.54 3.30 -14.74
N ILE A 227 6.03 4.32 -14.10
CA ILE A 227 4.81 5.01 -14.51
C ILE A 227 5.21 6.12 -15.47
N SER A 228 4.57 6.22 -16.63
CA SER A 228 4.81 7.33 -17.55
C SER A 228 4.35 8.65 -16.90
N LYS A 229 5.06 9.75 -17.20
CA LYS A 229 4.71 11.09 -16.66
C LYS A 229 3.31 11.56 -17.07
N GLU A 230 2.73 10.95 -18.09
CA GLU A 230 1.37 11.21 -18.56
C GLU A 230 0.31 10.58 -17.65
N LYS A 231 0.71 9.70 -16.70
CA LYS A 231 -0.18 8.97 -15.77
C LYS A 231 0.01 9.38 -14.30
N ILE A 232 0.77 10.43 -14.04
CA ILE A 232 0.98 11.04 -12.74
C ILE A 232 0.50 12.49 -12.76
#